data_b45c030331aeae6a29b97a3b9193e2be
#
_entry.id   b45c030331aeae6a29b97a3b9193e2be
#
_cell.length_a   1.000
_cell.length_b   1.000
_cell.length_c   1.000
_cell.angle_alpha   90.00
_cell.angle_beta   90.00
_cell.angle_gamma   90.00
#
_symmetry.space_group_name_H-M   'P 1'
#
loop_
_entity.id
_entity.type
_entity.pdbx_description
1 polymer ?
#
loop_
_entity_poly.entity_id
_entity_poly.type
_entity_poly.pdbx_seq_one_letter_code
_entity_poly.pdbx_strand_id
1 'polypeptide(L)'
;MNLHEYQGKEILSSFGVRVQRGIVAQTPTEAVEAAKQLTEATNTQWYVVKAQVHAGGRGKGGGIKLAKGLDQVEPIASQIIGMQLVTPQTPPSGKKVHQVLIAEDVYYPGESEPQEFYMSVLLNRAKGKNMIMYSTEGGMDIEAVVEKTPHLIFTEEIDPAVGLLPFQARQIAFNLGVTGDAQKEMVKFVTALYNAYVSSDASLFEINPVLKTSDNKIMAVDAKVTLDDNALFRHPEYAAYRDTREENPVEVEAKAVGLNYVALDGNVGCMVNGAGLAMATMDLIKQAGGSPANFLDVGGTADAKRVEAAFRIILKDPNVKAILINIFGGIVRCDRVAQGVVDAYQNMGDAIKVPIIVRLQGTNAELAKEILDNSGLAVHSAILFQEAADKVKEVLQ
;
A
#
# COMPACT_ATOMS: atom_id res chain seq x y z
N MET A 1 -1.21 1.86 5.76
CA MET A 1 -0.57 0.55 6.04
C MET A 1 -1.42 -0.55 5.41
N ASN A 2 -0.86 -1.35 4.51
CA ASN A 2 -1.55 -2.51 3.95
C ASN A 2 -1.51 -3.67 4.95
N LEU A 3 -2.57 -4.47 4.97
CA LEU A 3 -2.69 -5.65 5.82
C LEU A 3 -2.70 -6.94 4.99
N HIS A 4 -2.26 -8.03 5.61
CA HIS A 4 -2.52 -9.36 5.07
C HIS A 4 -4.03 -9.70 5.16
N GLU A 5 -4.50 -10.61 4.31
CA GLU A 5 -5.91 -11.04 4.27
C GLU A 5 -6.42 -11.48 5.66
N TYR A 6 -5.63 -12.29 6.38
CA TYR A 6 -6.06 -12.79 7.70
C TYR A 6 -6.21 -11.69 8.74
N GLN A 7 -5.34 -10.64 8.70
CA GLN A 7 -5.43 -9.49 9.59
C GLN A 7 -6.67 -8.64 9.27
N GLY A 8 -6.93 -8.43 7.98
CA GLY A 8 -8.16 -7.75 7.52
C GLY A 8 -9.42 -8.50 7.95
N LYS A 9 -9.42 -9.83 7.86
CA LYS A 9 -10.52 -10.68 8.34
C LYS A 9 -10.69 -10.64 9.86
N GLU A 10 -9.62 -10.54 10.62
CA GLU A 10 -9.65 -10.38 12.06
C GLU A 10 -10.35 -9.07 12.46
N ILE A 11 -9.99 -7.95 11.82
CA ILE A 11 -10.69 -6.67 12.02
C ILE A 11 -12.16 -6.80 11.64
N LEU A 12 -12.48 -7.32 10.46
CA LEU A 12 -13.87 -7.51 10.01
C LEU A 12 -14.68 -8.33 11.00
N SER A 13 -14.13 -9.43 11.49
CA SER A 13 -14.77 -10.31 12.46
C SER A 13 -15.05 -9.61 13.79
N SER A 14 -14.14 -8.75 14.26
CA SER A 14 -14.32 -7.99 15.51
C SER A 14 -15.52 -7.00 15.44
N PHE A 15 -15.90 -6.58 14.23
CA PHE A 15 -17.10 -5.76 13.99
C PHE A 15 -18.34 -6.56 13.62
N GLY A 16 -18.29 -7.91 13.71
CA GLY A 16 -19.43 -8.78 13.44
C GLY A 16 -19.64 -9.12 11.96
N VAL A 17 -18.70 -8.80 11.08
CA VAL A 17 -18.71 -9.28 9.70
C VAL A 17 -18.37 -10.77 9.71
N ARG A 18 -19.22 -11.60 9.09
CA ARG A 18 -18.91 -13.01 8.91
C ARG A 18 -17.78 -13.16 7.90
N VAL A 19 -16.74 -13.89 8.26
CA VAL A 19 -15.57 -14.13 7.42
C VAL A 19 -15.33 -15.63 7.24
N GLN A 20 -14.77 -16.04 6.10
CA GLN A 20 -14.23 -17.38 5.92
C GLN A 20 -13.14 -17.61 6.97
N ARG A 21 -13.26 -18.66 7.76
CA ARG A 21 -12.28 -19.00 8.81
C ARG A 21 -10.99 -19.50 8.17
N GLY A 22 -9.88 -19.15 8.82
CA GLY A 22 -8.57 -19.59 8.38
C GLY A 22 -7.53 -19.44 9.48
N ILE A 23 -6.46 -20.22 9.35
CA ILE A 23 -5.32 -20.23 10.27
C ILE A 23 -4.04 -20.03 9.45
N VAL A 24 -3.18 -19.12 9.89
CA VAL A 24 -1.90 -18.82 9.24
C VAL A 24 -0.88 -19.92 9.55
N ALA A 25 -0.08 -20.27 8.55
CA ALA A 25 1.03 -21.20 8.66
C ALA A 25 2.27 -20.66 7.93
N GLN A 26 3.43 -20.78 8.54
CA GLN A 26 4.72 -20.34 7.97
C GLN A 26 5.52 -21.50 7.41
N THR A 27 5.16 -22.74 7.77
CA THR A 27 5.77 -23.96 7.30
C THR A 27 4.71 -24.96 6.79
N PRO A 28 5.07 -25.90 5.89
CA PRO A 28 4.15 -26.94 5.44
C PRO A 28 3.59 -27.80 6.58
N THR A 29 4.38 -28.07 7.59
CA THR A 29 3.95 -28.83 8.78
C THR A 29 2.90 -28.06 9.59
N GLU A 30 3.12 -26.76 9.83
CA GLU A 30 2.11 -25.89 10.46
C GLU A 30 0.83 -25.82 9.64
N ALA A 31 0.92 -25.85 8.30
CA ALA A 31 -0.26 -25.85 7.42
C ALA A 31 -1.13 -27.08 7.64
N VAL A 32 -0.54 -28.27 7.87
CA VAL A 32 -1.27 -29.52 8.20
C VAL A 32 -1.97 -29.38 9.56
N GLU A 33 -1.26 -28.85 10.56
CA GLU A 33 -1.85 -28.65 11.89
C GLU A 33 -3.00 -27.60 11.86
N ALA A 34 -2.83 -26.53 11.09
CA ALA A 34 -3.89 -25.55 10.84
C ALA A 34 -5.13 -26.21 10.19
N ALA A 35 -4.93 -27.07 9.21
CA ALA A 35 -6.02 -27.80 8.56
C ALA A 35 -6.76 -28.73 9.52
N LYS A 36 -6.06 -29.44 10.40
CA LYS A 36 -6.68 -30.29 11.43
C LYS A 36 -7.53 -29.47 12.38
N GLN A 37 -7.00 -28.36 12.89
CA GLN A 37 -7.75 -27.42 13.76
C GLN A 37 -9.00 -26.88 13.07
N LEU A 38 -8.92 -26.55 11.77
CA LEU A 38 -10.09 -26.11 11.01
C LEU A 38 -11.13 -27.22 10.87
N THR A 39 -10.70 -28.48 10.64
CA THR A 39 -11.62 -29.62 10.61
C THR A 39 -12.37 -29.76 11.93
N GLU A 40 -11.67 -29.67 13.06
CA GLU A 40 -12.30 -29.75 14.38
C GLU A 40 -13.29 -28.61 14.63
N ALA A 41 -12.97 -27.39 14.18
CA ALA A 41 -13.77 -26.20 14.40
C ALA A 41 -14.98 -26.04 13.46
N THR A 42 -14.89 -26.57 12.21
CA THR A 42 -15.84 -26.27 11.12
C THR A 42 -16.39 -27.51 10.42
N ASN A 43 -15.84 -28.70 10.68
CA ASN A 43 -16.15 -29.94 9.98
C ASN A 43 -15.71 -29.92 8.48
N THR A 44 -14.92 -28.94 8.05
CA THR A 44 -14.45 -28.88 6.66
C THR A 44 -13.57 -30.08 6.32
N GLN A 45 -13.72 -30.58 5.11
CA GLN A 45 -12.88 -31.66 4.57
C GLN A 45 -11.98 -31.17 3.44
N TRP A 46 -12.27 -29.99 2.89
CA TRP A 46 -11.50 -29.35 1.85
C TRP A 46 -10.95 -28.02 2.39
N TYR A 47 -9.78 -27.66 1.90
CA TYR A 47 -9.06 -26.48 2.38
C TYR A 47 -8.61 -25.62 1.21
N VAL A 48 -8.58 -24.33 1.41
CA VAL A 48 -8.00 -23.41 0.46
C VAL A 48 -6.68 -22.89 1.02
N VAL A 49 -5.58 -23.17 0.33
CA VAL A 49 -4.25 -22.69 0.70
C VAL A 49 -4.01 -21.37 -0.04
N LYS A 50 -3.89 -20.27 0.70
CA LYS A 50 -3.82 -18.92 0.15
C LYS A 50 -2.52 -18.23 0.54
N ALA A 51 -1.68 -17.87 -0.43
CA ALA A 51 -0.49 -17.04 -0.21
C ALA A 51 -0.87 -15.73 0.49
N GLN A 52 -0.11 -15.34 1.49
CA GLN A 52 -0.29 -14.08 2.21
C GLN A 52 0.78 -13.08 1.73
N VAL A 53 0.39 -12.22 0.79
CA VAL A 53 1.19 -11.11 0.24
C VAL A 53 0.32 -9.88 0.06
N HIS A 54 0.93 -8.68 0.12
CA HIS A 54 0.22 -7.42 -0.14
C HIS A 54 0.05 -7.19 -1.66
N ALA A 55 -0.70 -8.08 -2.32
CA ALA A 55 -1.05 -7.95 -3.73
C ALA A 55 -2.36 -8.69 -4.02
N GLY A 56 -3.18 -8.13 -4.90
CA GLY A 56 -4.35 -8.79 -5.47
C GLY A 56 -3.98 -9.75 -6.62
N GLY A 57 -4.98 -10.49 -7.13
CA GLY A 57 -4.78 -11.40 -8.27
C GLY A 57 -3.98 -12.66 -7.92
N ARG A 58 -3.87 -13.02 -6.65
CA ARG A 58 -3.08 -14.16 -6.15
C ARG A 58 -3.46 -15.49 -6.82
N GLY A 59 -4.75 -15.69 -7.09
CA GLY A 59 -5.25 -16.89 -7.79
C GLY A 59 -4.67 -17.02 -9.19
N LYS A 60 -4.60 -15.93 -9.96
CA LYS A 60 -4.01 -15.91 -11.32
C LYS A 60 -2.51 -16.22 -11.30
N GLY A 61 -1.80 -15.81 -10.24
CA GLY A 61 -0.39 -16.12 -10.04
C GLY A 61 -0.10 -17.51 -9.47
N GLY A 62 -1.13 -18.34 -9.22
CA GLY A 62 -0.97 -19.67 -8.62
C GLY A 62 -0.78 -19.67 -7.10
N GLY A 63 -0.98 -18.52 -6.44
CA GLY A 63 -0.87 -18.36 -4.99
C GLY A 63 -2.11 -18.81 -4.20
N ILE A 64 -3.16 -19.31 -4.87
CA ILE A 64 -4.36 -19.88 -4.23
C ILE A 64 -4.64 -21.24 -4.85
N LYS A 65 -4.70 -22.27 -4.01
CA LYS A 65 -4.97 -23.65 -4.44
C LYS A 65 -5.93 -24.36 -3.49
N LEU A 66 -6.80 -25.19 -4.08
CA LEU A 66 -7.72 -26.06 -3.34
C LEU A 66 -7.05 -27.40 -2.99
N ALA A 67 -7.09 -27.77 -1.72
CA ALA A 67 -6.71 -29.09 -1.21
C ALA A 67 -7.99 -29.90 -0.90
N LYS A 68 -8.22 -30.97 -1.62
CA LYS A 68 -9.42 -31.84 -1.49
C LYS A 68 -9.25 -32.92 -0.45
N GLY A 69 -8.48 -32.65 0.59
CA GLY A 69 -8.17 -33.56 1.69
C GLY A 69 -6.95 -33.09 2.44
N LEU A 70 -6.79 -33.60 3.66
CA LEU A 70 -5.68 -33.23 4.54
C LEU A 70 -4.31 -33.62 3.94
N ASP A 71 -4.27 -34.74 3.20
CA ASP A 71 -3.07 -35.25 2.51
C ASP A 71 -2.52 -34.33 1.44
N GLN A 72 -3.36 -33.44 0.88
CA GLN A 72 -2.95 -32.48 -0.14
C GLN A 72 -2.44 -31.15 0.43
N VAL A 73 -2.67 -30.87 1.71
CA VAL A 73 -2.32 -29.58 2.32
C VAL A 73 -0.81 -29.37 2.33
N GLU A 74 -0.03 -30.34 2.80
CA GLU A 74 1.43 -30.23 2.89
C GLU A 74 2.12 -30.04 1.53
N PRO A 75 1.83 -30.83 0.50
CA PRO A 75 2.42 -30.64 -0.84
C PRO A 75 2.07 -29.28 -1.44
N ILE A 76 0.81 -28.82 -1.27
CA ILE A 76 0.37 -27.52 -1.79
C ILE A 76 1.05 -26.38 -1.03
N ALA A 77 1.10 -26.44 0.30
CA ALA A 77 1.78 -25.42 1.12
C ALA A 77 3.28 -25.34 0.77
N SER A 78 3.94 -26.49 0.55
CA SER A 78 5.35 -26.57 0.12
C SER A 78 5.61 -25.92 -1.24
N GLN A 79 4.62 -25.92 -2.14
CA GLN A 79 4.73 -25.25 -3.44
C GLN A 79 4.55 -23.74 -3.35
N ILE A 80 3.72 -23.26 -2.40
CA ILE A 80 3.35 -21.86 -2.28
C ILE A 80 4.31 -21.10 -1.36
N ILE A 81 4.69 -21.68 -0.22
CA ILE A 81 5.64 -21.05 0.71
C ILE A 81 7.02 -20.97 0.04
N GLY A 82 7.59 -19.77 0.00
CA GLY A 82 8.89 -19.49 -0.61
C GLY A 82 8.85 -19.19 -2.10
N MET A 83 7.71 -19.39 -2.80
CA MET A 83 7.59 -19.03 -4.21
C MET A 83 7.69 -17.50 -4.43
N GLN A 84 8.16 -17.09 -5.61
CA GLN A 84 8.03 -15.73 -6.12
C GLN A 84 6.69 -15.60 -6.83
N LEU A 85 5.73 -14.97 -6.16
CA LEU A 85 4.38 -14.81 -6.68
C LEU A 85 4.32 -13.59 -7.59
N VAL A 86 4.05 -13.82 -8.87
CA VAL A 86 3.84 -12.77 -9.88
C VAL A 86 2.34 -12.65 -10.16
N THR A 87 1.81 -11.45 -9.98
CA THR A 87 0.41 -11.09 -10.26
C THR A 87 0.37 -9.79 -11.06
N PRO A 88 -0.78 -9.39 -11.61
CA PRO A 88 -0.92 -8.07 -12.25
C PRO A 88 -0.60 -6.88 -11.32
N GLN A 89 -0.62 -7.08 -10.01
CA GLN A 89 -0.38 -6.06 -8.98
C GLN A 89 1.01 -6.15 -8.32
N THR A 90 1.87 -7.08 -8.75
CA THR A 90 3.25 -7.18 -8.25
C THR A 90 4.25 -6.62 -9.26
N PRO A 91 5.48 -6.26 -8.84
CA PRO A 91 6.57 -6.04 -9.76
C PRO A 91 6.83 -7.29 -10.63
N PRO A 92 7.48 -7.16 -11.80
CA PRO A 92 7.85 -8.32 -12.63
C PRO A 92 8.72 -9.36 -11.91
N SER A 93 9.50 -8.94 -10.93
CA SER A 93 10.29 -9.83 -10.04
C SER A 93 9.44 -10.66 -9.09
N GLY A 94 8.15 -10.34 -8.98
CA GLY A 94 7.24 -10.97 -8.02
C GLY A 94 7.47 -10.53 -6.58
N LYS A 95 6.66 -11.11 -5.68
CA LYS A 95 6.81 -11.01 -4.23
C LYS A 95 7.02 -12.39 -3.63
N LYS A 96 7.97 -12.51 -2.70
CA LYS A 96 8.24 -13.77 -2.02
C LYS A 96 7.13 -14.08 -1.02
N VAL A 97 6.54 -15.29 -1.12
CA VAL A 97 5.53 -15.76 -0.17
C VAL A 97 6.22 -16.29 1.09
N HIS A 98 5.98 -15.66 2.23
CA HIS A 98 6.56 -16.05 3.51
C HIS A 98 5.63 -16.92 4.36
N GLN A 99 4.32 -16.88 4.09
CA GLN A 99 3.30 -17.57 4.87
C GLN A 99 2.04 -17.80 4.03
N VAL A 100 1.24 -18.78 4.44
CA VAL A 100 -0.05 -19.08 3.83
C VAL A 100 -1.17 -19.01 4.85
N LEU A 101 -2.37 -18.72 4.38
CA LEU A 101 -3.60 -18.89 5.14
C LEU A 101 -4.24 -20.21 4.70
N ILE A 102 -4.43 -21.13 5.63
CA ILE A 102 -5.23 -22.33 5.41
C ILE A 102 -6.66 -21.98 5.78
N ALA A 103 -7.55 -21.95 4.80
CA ALA A 103 -8.94 -21.56 4.98
C ALA A 103 -9.89 -22.71 4.73
N GLU A 104 -11.05 -22.69 5.40
CA GLU A 104 -12.14 -23.64 5.18
C GLU A 104 -12.72 -23.51 3.77
N ASP A 105 -13.26 -24.58 3.22
CA ASP A 105 -14.09 -24.49 2.02
C ASP A 105 -15.48 -23.96 2.41
N VAL A 106 -15.95 -22.97 1.65
CA VAL A 106 -17.24 -22.32 1.85
C VAL A 106 -18.20 -22.49 0.67
N TYR A 107 -17.80 -23.29 -0.33
CA TYR A 107 -18.61 -23.61 -1.51
C TYR A 107 -19.23 -25.01 -1.40
N TYR A 108 -19.94 -25.23 -0.31
CA TYR A 108 -20.62 -26.50 -0.04
C TYR A 108 -22.03 -26.53 -0.61
N PRO A 109 -22.57 -27.72 -0.97
CA PRO A 109 -23.95 -27.89 -1.42
C PRO A 109 -24.96 -27.50 -0.34
N GLY A 110 -26.09 -26.91 -0.71
CA GLY A 110 -27.14 -26.52 0.24
C GLY A 110 -28.45 -26.18 -0.44
N GLU A 111 -29.26 -25.33 0.20
CA GLU A 111 -30.61 -24.99 -0.23
C GLU A 111 -30.65 -24.08 -1.48
N SER A 112 -29.58 -23.33 -1.74
CA SER A 112 -29.47 -22.41 -2.87
C SER A 112 -28.09 -22.43 -3.49
N GLU A 113 -27.98 -21.94 -4.74
CA GLU A 113 -26.70 -21.77 -5.40
C GLU A 113 -25.90 -20.64 -4.74
N PRO A 114 -24.59 -20.86 -4.45
CA PRO A 114 -23.69 -19.81 -4.02
C PRO A 114 -23.61 -18.69 -5.06
N GLN A 115 -23.51 -17.44 -4.61
CA GLN A 115 -23.37 -16.27 -5.48
C GLN A 115 -22.22 -15.39 -4.97
N GLU A 116 -21.39 -14.93 -5.88
CA GLU A 116 -20.27 -14.05 -5.58
C GLU A 116 -20.59 -12.61 -5.95
N PHE A 117 -20.23 -11.68 -5.07
CA PHE A 117 -20.37 -10.25 -5.26
C PHE A 117 -19.04 -9.56 -5.01
N TYR A 118 -18.88 -8.38 -5.59
CA TYR A 118 -17.82 -7.44 -5.23
C TYR A 118 -18.36 -6.38 -4.26
N MET A 119 -17.58 -6.01 -3.27
CA MET A 119 -17.91 -4.87 -2.41
C MET A 119 -16.65 -4.21 -1.87
N SER A 120 -16.59 -2.88 -1.94
CA SER A 120 -15.54 -2.08 -1.34
C SER A 120 -16.07 -0.84 -0.65
N VAL A 121 -15.37 -0.41 0.41
CA VAL A 121 -15.60 0.87 1.09
C VAL A 121 -14.34 1.71 0.97
N LEU A 122 -14.46 2.91 0.46
CA LEU A 122 -13.35 3.83 0.21
C LEU A 122 -13.78 5.29 0.29
N LEU A 123 -12.80 6.19 0.31
CA LEU A 123 -13.03 7.64 0.27
C LEU A 123 -13.14 8.14 -1.17
N ASN A 124 -14.26 8.75 -1.53
CA ASN A 124 -14.37 9.58 -2.73
C ASN A 124 -13.78 10.96 -2.45
N ARG A 125 -12.52 11.15 -2.82
CA ARG A 125 -11.79 12.40 -2.55
C ARG A 125 -12.36 13.61 -3.26
N ALA A 126 -12.94 13.43 -4.45
CA ALA A 126 -13.53 14.55 -5.21
C ALA A 126 -14.77 15.13 -4.54
N LYS A 127 -15.53 14.29 -3.82
CA LYS A 127 -16.76 14.69 -3.12
C LYS A 127 -16.58 14.83 -1.60
N GLY A 128 -15.44 14.43 -1.04
CA GLY A 128 -15.22 14.41 0.40
C GLY A 128 -16.17 13.49 1.17
N LYS A 129 -16.63 12.40 0.53
CA LYS A 129 -17.59 11.45 1.08
C LYS A 129 -17.04 10.04 1.07
N ASN A 130 -17.46 9.23 2.04
CA ASN A 130 -17.25 7.79 1.93
C ASN A 130 -18.15 7.21 0.85
N MET A 131 -17.71 6.13 0.24
CA MET A 131 -18.44 5.47 -0.83
C MET A 131 -18.37 3.95 -0.65
N ILE A 132 -19.50 3.29 -0.80
CA ILE A 132 -19.55 1.84 -0.99
C ILE A 132 -19.73 1.59 -2.48
N MET A 133 -18.77 0.90 -3.10
CA MET A 133 -18.84 0.41 -4.48
C MET A 133 -19.15 -1.10 -4.41
N TYR A 134 -20.08 -1.55 -5.25
CA TYR A 134 -20.48 -2.96 -5.25
C TYR A 134 -20.95 -3.40 -6.65
N SER A 135 -20.87 -4.72 -6.89
CA SER A 135 -21.26 -5.34 -8.16
C SER A 135 -21.78 -6.75 -7.95
N THR A 136 -22.64 -7.19 -8.86
CA THR A 136 -23.04 -8.61 -8.98
C THR A 136 -21.95 -9.50 -9.56
N GLU A 137 -20.87 -8.91 -10.10
CA GLU A 137 -19.72 -9.60 -10.67
C GLU A 137 -18.62 -9.74 -9.61
N GLY A 138 -18.70 -10.76 -8.75
CA GLY A 138 -17.69 -11.08 -7.75
C GLY A 138 -16.64 -12.07 -8.26
N GLY A 139 -15.52 -12.21 -7.53
CA GLY A 139 -14.44 -13.13 -7.88
C GLY A 139 -13.61 -12.74 -9.12
N MET A 140 -13.93 -11.62 -9.74
CA MET A 140 -13.29 -11.11 -10.96
C MET A 140 -12.52 -9.81 -10.67
N ASP A 141 -11.62 -9.42 -11.60
CA ASP A 141 -10.97 -8.11 -11.53
C ASP A 141 -12.00 -7.01 -11.76
N ILE A 142 -12.15 -6.15 -10.78
CA ILE A 142 -13.15 -5.06 -10.84
C ILE A 142 -12.84 -4.07 -11.97
N GLU A 143 -11.57 -3.84 -12.30
CA GLU A 143 -11.15 -3.00 -13.41
C GLU A 143 -11.69 -3.53 -14.75
N ALA A 144 -11.66 -4.85 -14.94
CA ALA A 144 -12.23 -5.49 -16.12
C ALA A 144 -13.77 -5.40 -16.17
N VAL A 145 -14.43 -5.41 -15.01
CA VAL A 145 -15.88 -5.21 -14.90
C VAL A 145 -16.23 -3.76 -15.26
N VAL A 146 -15.48 -2.78 -14.73
CA VAL A 146 -15.65 -1.35 -15.06
C VAL A 146 -15.51 -1.11 -16.57
N GLU A 147 -14.55 -1.78 -17.23
CA GLU A 147 -14.30 -1.62 -18.66
C GLU A 147 -15.39 -2.29 -19.53
N LYS A 148 -15.78 -3.52 -19.18
CA LYS A 148 -16.67 -4.34 -20.03
C LYS A 148 -18.15 -4.16 -19.73
N THR A 149 -18.50 -4.04 -18.46
CA THR A 149 -19.88 -4.00 -17.94
C THR A 149 -20.08 -2.89 -16.90
N PRO A 150 -19.78 -1.61 -17.22
CA PRO A 150 -19.83 -0.51 -16.24
C PRO A 150 -21.22 -0.32 -15.60
N HIS A 151 -22.29 -0.77 -16.27
CA HIS A 151 -23.66 -0.71 -15.76
C HIS A 151 -23.92 -1.68 -14.59
N LEU A 152 -23.02 -2.64 -14.33
CA LEU A 152 -23.10 -3.56 -13.20
C LEU A 152 -22.32 -3.04 -11.97
N ILE A 153 -21.69 -1.86 -12.08
CA ILE A 153 -21.04 -1.18 -10.96
C ILE A 153 -22.02 -0.19 -10.35
N PHE A 154 -22.33 -0.41 -9.09
CA PHE A 154 -23.18 0.46 -8.29
C PHE A 154 -22.35 1.19 -7.24
N THR A 155 -22.78 2.38 -6.85
CA THR A 155 -22.13 3.17 -5.80
C THR A 155 -23.17 3.80 -4.88
N GLU A 156 -22.92 3.75 -3.58
CA GLU A 156 -23.64 4.50 -2.55
C GLU A 156 -22.71 5.50 -1.90
N GLU A 157 -23.03 6.77 -1.99
CA GLU A 157 -22.29 7.84 -1.31
C GLU A 157 -22.83 8.03 0.10
N ILE A 158 -21.92 8.09 1.06
CA ILE A 158 -22.25 8.20 2.48
C ILE A 158 -21.63 9.47 3.02
N ASP A 159 -22.45 10.34 3.57
CA ASP A 159 -21.98 11.53 4.25
C ASP A 159 -21.31 11.13 5.58
N PRO A 160 -20.04 11.45 5.79
CA PRO A 160 -19.32 11.03 7.01
C PRO A 160 -19.90 11.62 8.29
N ALA A 161 -20.62 12.75 8.22
CA ALA A 161 -21.27 13.35 9.38
C ALA A 161 -22.54 12.60 9.80
N VAL A 162 -23.15 11.84 8.88
CA VAL A 162 -24.41 11.09 9.13
C VAL A 162 -24.15 9.60 9.28
N GLY A 163 -23.19 9.06 8.52
CA GLY A 163 -22.91 7.64 8.42
C GLY A 163 -23.85 6.91 7.48
N LEU A 164 -23.71 5.59 7.40
CA LEU A 164 -24.54 4.73 6.57
C LEU A 164 -25.96 4.64 7.14
N LEU A 165 -26.93 5.03 6.32
CA LEU A 165 -28.35 4.95 6.71
C LEU A 165 -28.95 3.58 6.38
N PRO A 166 -29.92 3.08 7.17
CA PRO A 166 -30.51 1.77 6.98
C PRO A 166 -31.16 1.57 5.60
N PHE A 167 -31.67 2.62 4.97
CA PHE A 167 -32.24 2.51 3.63
C PHE A 167 -31.16 2.26 2.57
N GLN A 168 -29.96 2.85 2.71
CA GLN A 168 -28.84 2.63 1.79
C GLN A 168 -28.35 1.17 1.84
N ALA A 169 -28.23 0.59 3.03
CA ALA A 169 -27.87 -0.83 3.18
C ALA A 169 -28.95 -1.75 2.53
N ARG A 170 -30.23 -1.40 2.64
CA ARG A 170 -31.30 -2.13 1.94
C ARG A 170 -31.26 -1.95 0.42
N GLN A 171 -30.94 -0.74 -0.04
CA GLN A 171 -30.74 -0.44 -1.47
C GLN A 171 -29.64 -1.29 -2.07
N ILE A 172 -28.49 -1.39 -1.38
CA ILE A 172 -27.36 -2.25 -1.79
C ILE A 172 -27.81 -3.70 -1.92
N ALA A 173 -28.47 -4.24 -0.91
CA ALA A 173 -28.98 -5.62 -0.94
C ALA A 173 -29.99 -5.85 -2.08
N PHE A 174 -30.86 -4.87 -2.34
CA PHE A 174 -31.82 -4.92 -3.45
C PHE A 174 -31.11 -4.90 -4.81
N ASN A 175 -30.17 -4.00 -5.03
CA ASN A 175 -29.43 -3.87 -6.30
C ASN A 175 -28.58 -5.12 -6.60
N LEU A 176 -28.08 -5.82 -5.54
CA LEU A 176 -27.40 -7.11 -5.68
C LEU A 176 -28.36 -8.28 -5.97
N GLY A 177 -29.66 -8.04 -6.00
CA GLY A 177 -30.68 -9.06 -6.31
C GLY A 177 -30.87 -10.10 -5.18
N VAL A 178 -30.35 -9.86 -3.97
CA VAL A 178 -30.52 -10.79 -2.84
C VAL A 178 -31.90 -10.64 -2.22
N THR A 179 -32.55 -11.77 -1.91
CA THR A 179 -33.90 -11.83 -1.37
C THR A 179 -33.98 -12.68 -0.11
N GLY A 180 -35.13 -12.63 0.59
CA GLY A 180 -35.40 -13.47 1.75
C GLY A 180 -34.44 -13.22 2.94
N ASP A 181 -33.94 -14.29 3.51
CA ASP A 181 -33.02 -14.19 4.67
C ASP A 181 -31.64 -13.70 4.25
N ALA A 182 -31.18 -14.03 3.03
CA ALA A 182 -29.93 -13.50 2.50
C ALA A 182 -29.94 -11.95 2.38
N GLN A 183 -31.12 -11.35 2.10
CA GLN A 183 -31.23 -9.88 2.08
C GLN A 183 -31.01 -9.28 3.47
N LYS A 184 -31.57 -9.88 4.52
CA LYS A 184 -31.36 -9.42 5.90
C LYS A 184 -29.90 -9.57 6.34
N GLU A 185 -29.26 -10.68 5.95
CA GLU A 185 -27.85 -10.93 6.22
C GLU A 185 -26.94 -9.93 5.44
N MET A 186 -27.29 -9.61 4.19
CA MET A 186 -26.56 -8.60 3.40
C MET A 186 -26.65 -7.21 4.04
N VAL A 187 -27.82 -6.80 4.52
CA VAL A 187 -27.99 -5.51 5.22
C VAL A 187 -27.13 -5.45 6.49
N LYS A 188 -27.07 -6.54 7.28
CA LYS A 188 -26.20 -6.63 8.45
C LYS A 188 -24.72 -6.57 8.04
N PHE A 189 -24.34 -7.33 7.01
CA PHE A 189 -22.98 -7.38 6.48
C PHE A 189 -22.48 -5.99 6.05
N VAL A 190 -23.26 -5.29 5.23
CA VAL A 190 -22.93 -3.94 4.75
C VAL A 190 -22.78 -2.95 5.90
N THR A 191 -23.70 -3.01 6.87
CA THR A 191 -23.64 -2.13 8.05
C THR A 191 -22.40 -2.40 8.90
N ALA A 192 -22.09 -3.66 9.14
CA ALA A 192 -20.91 -4.07 9.90
C ALA A 192 -19.61 -3.72 9.17
N LEU A 193 -19.56 -3.92 7.85
CA LEU A 193 -18.42 -3.57 7.00
C LEU A 193 -18.14 -2.04 7.03
N TYR A 194 -19.18 -1.22 6.91
CA TYR A 194 -19.01 0.23 6.99
C TYR A 194 -18.55 0.69 8.38
N ASN A 195 -19.08 0.09 9.43
CA ASN A 195 -18.65 0.38 10.80
C ASN A 195 -17.17 -0.03 11.02
N ALA A 196 -16.76 -1.19 10.49
CA ALA A 196 -15.36 -1.61 10.52
C ALA A 196 -14.46 -0.58 9.82
N TYR A 197 -14.85 -0.12 8.62
CA TYR A 197 -14.11 0.86 7.84
C TYR A 197 -13.89 2.17 8.61
N VAL A 198 -14.96 2.73 9.16
CA VAL A 198 -14.87 4.02 9.88
C VAL A 198 -14.12 3.88 11.21
N SER A 199 -14.43 2.83 11.97
CA SER A 199 -13.89 2.67 13.33
C SER A 199 -12.42 2.25 13.35
N SER A 200 -11.90 1.64 12.28
CA SER A 200 -10.48 1.28 12.15
C SER A 200 -9.64 2.34 11.44
N ASP A 201 -10.22 3.50 11.11
CA ASP A 201 -9.58 4.52 10.27
C ASP A 201 -8.98 3.94 8.98
N ALA A 202 -9.72 3.07 8.33
CA ALA A 202 -9.28 2.48 7.08
C ALA A 202 -9.45 3.47 5.91
N SER A 203 -8.55 3.39 4.93
CA SER A 203 -8.68 4.08 3.65
C SER A 203 -9.30 3.19 2.56
N LEU A 204 -9.28 1.87 2.78
CA LEU A 204 -9.88 0.87 1.88
C LEU A 204 -10.25 -0.39 2.68
N PHE A 205 -11.47 -0.84 2.49
CA PHE A 205 -11.86 -2.25 2.65
C PHE A 205 -12.39 -2.74 1.31
N GLU A 206 -11.79 -3.79 0.76
CA GLU A 206 -12.24 -4.43 -0.47
C GLU A 206 -12.42 -5.92 -0.20
N ILE A 207 -13.62 -6.41 -0.49
CA ILE A 207 -14.03 -7.79 -0.31
C ILE A 207 -14.38 -8.36 -1.69
N ASN A 208 -13.57 -9.29 -2.17
CA ASN A 208 -13.74 -9.88 -3.49
C ASN A 208 -13.31 -11.36 -3.51
N PRO A 209 -14.27 -12.31 -3.36
CA PRO A 209 -15.71 -12.07 -3.34
C PRO A 209 -16.31 -11.87 -1.94
N VAL A 210 -17.45 -11.18 -1.89
CA VAL A 210 -18.48 -11.39 -0.89
C VAL A 210 -19.32 -12.56 -1.35
N LEU A 211 -19.43 -13.61 -0.54
CA LEU A 211 -20.15 -14.83 -0.90
C LEU A 211 -21.51 -14.88 -0.21
N LYS A 212 -22.57 -15.09 -1.00
CA LYS A 212 -23.81 -15.66 -0.52
C LYS A 212 -23.65 -17.18 -0.55
N THR A 213 -23.61 -17.80 0.62
CA THR A 213 -23.46 -19.26 0.75
C THR A 213 -24.76 -19.98 0.37
N SER A 214 -24.67 -21.30 0.19
CA SER A 214 -25.82 -22.16 -0.14
C SER A 214 -26.90 -22.19 0.94
N ASP A 215 -26.56 -21.86 2.21
CA ASP A 215 -27.47 -21.70 3.35
C ASP A 215 -27.90 -20.24 3.59
N ASN A 216 -27.81 -19.40 2.54
CA ASN A 216 -28.24 -18.00 2.55
C ASN A 216 -27.54 -17.08 3.54
N LYS A 217 -26.32 -17.40 3.96
CA LYS A 217 -25.45 -16.51 4.74
C LYS A 217 -24.64 -15.60 3.83
N ILE A 218 -24.25 -14.44 4.33
CA ILE A 218 -23.32 -13.54 3.62
C ILE A 218 -21.97 -13.55 4.34
N MET A 219 -20.89 -13.71 3.56
CA MET A 219 -19.56 -13.94 4.10
C MET A 219 -18.48 -13.24 3.27
N ALA A 220 -17.47 -12.68 3.93
CA ALA A 220 -16.24 -12.23 3.29
C ALA A 220 -15.29 -13.42 3.07
N VAL A 221 -15.00 -13.76 1.82
CA VAL A 221 -14.10 -14.86 1.44
C VAL A 221 -12.66 -14.38 1.31
N ASP A 222 -12.48 -13.18 0.81
CA ASP A 222 -11.19 -12.47 0.78
C ASP A 222 -11.33 -11.09 1.45
N ALA A 223 -10.21 -10.48 1.81
CA ALA A 223 -10.20 -9.14 2.35
C ALA A 223 -8.88 -8.44 2.00
N LYS A 224 -8.98 -7.29 1.33
CA LYS A 224 -7.87 -6.37 1.10
C LYS A 224 -8.15 -5.11 1.91
N VAL A 225 -7.30 -4.83 2.87
CA VAL A 225 -7.48 -3.73 3.82
C VAL A 225 -6.26 -2.83 3.82
N THR A 226 -6.52 -1.53 3.76
CA THR A 226 -5.51 -0.50 3.95
C THR A 226 -5.96 0.44 5.06
N LEU A 227 -5.16 0.57 6.10
CA LEU A 227 -5.37 1.52 7.18
C LEU A 227 -4.67 2.85 6.88
N ASP A 228 -5.20 3.95 7.40
CA ASP A 228 -4.54 5.25 7.34
C ASP A 228 -3.35 5.28 8.32
N ASP A 229 -2.14 5.38 7.80
CA ASP A 229 -0.91 5.48 8.61
C ASP A 229 -0.94 6.65 9.59
N ASN A 230 -1.62 7.75 9.21
CA ASN A 230 -1.72 8.94 10.05
C ASN A 230 -2.66 8.74 11.26
N ALA A 231 -3.50 7.73 11.24
CA ALA A 231 -4.43 7.41 12.32
C ALA A 231 -3.93 6.28 13.24
N LEU A 232 -2.83 5.60 12.92
CA LEU A 232 -2.33 4.46 13.70
C LEU A 232 -2.01 4.78 15.16
N PHE A 233 -1.77 6.06 15.50
CA PHE A 233 -1.59 6.47 16.90
C PHE A 233 -2.85 6.25 17.76
N ARG A 234 -4.04 6.16 17.13
CA ARG A 234 -5.31 5.83 17.79
C ARG A 234 -5.56 4.33 17.90
N HIS A 235 -4.79 3.53 17.15
CA HIS A 235 -4.93 2.08 17.01
C HIS A 235 -3.59 1.38 17.26
N PRO A 236 -3.03 1.46 18.47
CA PRO A 236 -1.73 0.85 18.78
C PRO A 236 -1.74 -0.67 18.57
N GLU A 237 -2.89 -1.33 18.70
CA GLU A 237 -3.08 -2.76 18.45
C GLU A 237 -2.82 -3.13 16.98
N TYR A 238 -3.11 -2.23 16.03
CA TYR A 238 -2.88 -2.49 14.61
C TYR A 238 -1.43 -2.23 14.19
N ALA A 239 -0.66 -1.50 14.99
CA ALA A 239 0.76 -1.26 14.69
C ALA A 239 1.57 -2.57 14.57
N ALA A 240 1.17 -3.60 15.34
CA ALA A 240 1.78 -4.93 15.30
C ALA A 240 1.49 -5.72 14.01
N TYR A 241 0.51 -5.30 13.21
CA TYR A 241 0.17 -5.94 11.94
C TYR A 241 1.11 -5.59 10.80
N ARG A 242 1.97 -4.58 10.99
CA ARG A 242 2.90 -4.14 9.95
C ARG A 242 3.91 -5.22 9.59
N ASP A 243 3.93 -5.64 8.34
CA ASP A 243 4.93 -6.56 7.81
C ASP A 243 5.90 -5.81 6.88
N THR A 244 7.05 -5.44 7.43
CA THR A 244 8.08 -4.68 6.67
C THR A 244 8.72 -5.49 5.54
N ARG A 245 8.56 -6.82 5.50
CA ARG A 245 9.03 -7.69 4.40
C ARG A 245 8.23 -7.46 3.12
N GLU A 246 7.01 -6.93 3.25
CA GLU A 246 6.12 -6.60 2.15
C GLU A 246 6.30 -5.17 1.62
N GLU A 247 7.05 -4.33 2.34
CA GLU A 247 7.32 -2.93 1.99
C GLU A 247 8.64 -2.80 1.20
N ASN A 248 8.84 -1.65 0.56
CA ASN A 248 10.13 -1.34 -0.07
C ASN A 248 11.20 -1.18 1.03
N PRO A 249 12.31 -1.96 0.99
CA PRO A 249 13.34 -1.90 2.04
C PRO A 249 13.95 -0.52 2.23
N VAL A 250 14.07 0.26 1.15
CA VAL A 250 14.64 1.62 1.19
C VAL A 250 13.67 2.58 1.87
N GLU A 251 12.36 2.44 1.62
CA GLU A 251 11.31 3.23 2.30
C GLU A 251 11.23 2.89 3.79
N VAL A 252 11.37 1.61 4.15
CA VAL A 252 11.43 1.16 5.55
C VAL A 252 12.60 1.80 6.29
N GLU A 253 13.79 1.81 5.67
CA GLU A 253 14.98 2.42 6.25
C GLU A 253 14.83 3.95 6.36
N ALA A 254 14.30 4.61 5.33
CA ALA A 254 14.03 6.05 5.34
C ALA A 254 13.09 6.44 6.50
N LYS A 255 12.02 5.66 6.69
CA LYS A 255 11.07 5.87 7.79
C LYS A 255 11.74 5.69 9.17
N ALA A 256 12.67 4.75 9.32
CA ALA A 256 13.39 4.51 10.56
C ALA A 256 14.28 5.70 10.99
N VAL A 257 14.76 6.50 10.02
CA VAL A 257 15.54 7.73 10.28
C VAL A 257 14.69 9.02 10.18
N GLY A 258 13.37 8.87 10.12
CA GLY A 258 12.41 9.98 10.12
C GLY A 258 12.34 10.77 8.81
N LEU A 259 12.70 10.14 7.68
CA LEU A 259 12.57 10.73 6.34
C LEU A 259 11.29 10.25 5.65
N ASN A 260 10.62 11.17 4.95
CA ASN A 260 9.52 10.83 4.05
C ASN A 260 10.10 10.55 2.65
N TYR A 261 10.23 9.28 2.31
CA TYR A 261 10.80 8.81 1.05
C TYR A 261 9.83 7.89 0.31
N VAL A 262 9.73 8.08 -1.01
CA VAL A 262 9.02 7.17 -1.92
C VAL A 262 9.94 6.90 -3.10
N ALA A 263 10.20 5.64 -3.40
CA ALA A 263 10.98 5.22 -4.56
C ALA A 263 10.16 5.42 -5.86
N LEU A 264 10.82 5.91 -6.92
CA LEU A 264 10.27 6.07 -8.26
C LEU A 264 11.25 5.48 -9.29
N ASP A 265 10.80 5.34 -10.54
CA ASP A 265 11.59 4.71 -11.63
C ASP A 265 12.37 5.74 -12.45
N GLY A 266 13.15 6.59 -11.80
CA GLY A 266 13.88 7.67 -12.47
C GLY A 266 15.39 7.58 -12.39
N ASN A 267 16.05 8.68 -12.83
CA ASN A 267 17.51 8.81 -12.88
C ASN A 267 18.05 10.05 -12.15
N VAL A 268 17.17 10.88 -11.58
CA VAL A 268 17.56 12.06 -10.80
C VAL A 268 17.01 11.94 -9.37
N GLY A 269 17.92 11.81 -8.41
CA GLY A 269 17.58 11.83 -6.99
C GLY A 269 17.11 13.22 -6.57
N CYS A 270 16.07 13.28 -5.75
CA CYS A 270 15.48 14.51 -5.24
C CYS A 270 15.63 14.61 -3.72
N MET A 271 16.07 15.77 -3.22
CA MET A 271 16.08 16.10 -1.80
C MET A 271 15.50 17.51 -1.63
N VAL A 272 14.37 17.61 -0.96
CA VAL A 272 13.65 18.90 -0.78
C VAL A 272 13.09 19.04 0.63
N ASN A 273 12.69 20.26 0.99
CA ASN A 273 11.94 20.54 2.21
C ASN A 273 10.49 20.92 1.87
N GLY A 274 9.59 20.01 2.14
CA GLY A 274 8.16 20.16 1.93
C GLY A 274 7.62 19.50 0.67
N ALA A 275 6.48 18.82 0.82
CA ALA A 275 5.88 17.99 -0.21
C ALA A 275 5.51 18.76 -1.49
N GLY A 276 4.99 20.00 -1.37
CA GLY A 276 4.65 20.82 -2.54
C GLY A 276 5.88 21.20 -3.37
N LEU A 277 6.99 21.55 -2.72
CA LEU A 277 8.25 21.82 -3.41
C LEU A 277 8.82 20.55 -4.04
N ALA A 278 8.65 19.39 -3.41
CA ALA A 278 9.06 18.10 -3.98
C ALA A 278 8.32 17.82 -5.29
N MET A 279 7.02 17.98 -5.34
CA MET A 279 6.24 17.80 -6.56
C MET A 279 6.67 18.75 -7.67
N ALA A 280 6.83 20.05 -7.36
CA ALA A 280 7.31 21.03 -8.33
C ALA A 280 8.73 20.73 -8.81
N THR A 281 9.60 20.20 -7.94
CA THR A 281 10.96 19.78 -8.31
C THR A 281 10.94 18.58 -9.24
N MET A 282 10.09 17.61 -9.01
CA MET A 282 9.92 16.45 -9.89
C MET A 282 9.40 16.85 -11.28
N ASP A 283 8.47 17.81 -11.37
CA ASP A 283 8.00 18.35 -12.63
C ASP A 283 9.12 19.09 -13.37
N LEU A 284 9.94 19.87 -12.66
CA LEU A 284 11.10 20.55 -13.21
C LEU A 284 12.11 19.55 -13.83
N ILE A 285 12.42 18.47 -13.13
CA ILE A 285 13.31 17.41 -13.61
C ILE A 285 12.76 16.82 -14.91
N LYS A 286 11.46 16.55 -15.00
CA LYS A 286 10.84 16.06 -16.23
C LYS A 286 10.94 17.05 -17.37
N GLN A 287 10.71 18.34 -17.13
CA GLN A 287 10.86 19.41 -18.14
C GLN A 287 12.31 19.53 -18.62
N ALA A 288 13.29 19.28 -17.75
CA ALA A 288 14.71 19.27 -18.10
C ALA A 288 15.14 18.02 -18.90
N GLY A 289 14.25 17.05 -19.10
CA GLY A 289 14.53 15.80 -19.83
C GLY A 289 15.04 14.66 -18.96
N GLY A 290 15.06 14.83 -17.63
CA GLY A 290 15.31 13.77 -16.65
C GLY A 290 14.04 13.06 -16.21
N SER A 291 14.21 12.12 -15.30
CA SER A 291 13.09 11.44 -14.61
C SER A 291 13.38 11.38 -13.10
N PRO A 292 12.46 11.78 -12.22
CA PRO A 292 12.68 11.73 -10.78
C PRO A 292 12.79 10.27 -10.29
N ALA A 293 13.88 9.98 -9.56
CA ALA A 293 14.15 8.65 -8.99
C ALA A 293 13.45 8.44 -7.64
N ASN A 294 13.07 9.52 -6.98
CA ASN A 294 12.39 9.46 -5.70
C ASN A 294 11.64 10.77 -5.38
N PHE A 295 10.66 10.65 -4.49
CA PHE A 295 10.21 11.75 -3.65
C PHE A 295 10.98 11.68 -2.32
N LEU A 296 11.53 12.78 -1.83
CA LEU A 296 12.13 12.85 -0.51
C LEU A 296 11.95 14.24 0.10
N ASP A 297 11.29 14.28 1.25
CA ASP A 297 11.12 15.48 2.07
C ASP A 297 11.96 15.34 3.35
N VAL A 298 12.98 16.20 3.49
CA VAL A 298 13.83 16.24 4.69
C VAL A 298 13.21 17.01 5.85
N GLY A 299 12.04 17.64 5.63
CA GLY A 299 11.32 18.40 6.65
C GLY A 299 11.95 19.74 6.98
N GLY A 300 11.37 20.42 8.01
CA GLY A 300 11.75 21.78 8.41
C GLY A 300 13.03 21.89 9.25
N THR A 301 13.69 20.78 9.61
CA THR A 301 14.88 20.74 10.48
C THR A 301 16.03 19.99 9.81
N ALA A 302 16.27 20.21 8.52
CA ALA A 302 17.33 19.56 7.76
C ALA A 302 18.71 19.88 8.36
N ASP A 303 19.17 19.06 9.29
CA ASP A 303 20.53 19.07 9.85
C ASP A 303 21.47 18.14 9.05
N ALA A 304 22.77 18.22 9.35
CA ALA A 304 23.78 17.41 8.67
C ALA A 304 23.50 15.90 8.68
N LYS A 305 22.99 15.35 9.79
CA LYS A 305 22.68 13.93 9.91
C LYS A 305 21.52 13.50 9.00
N ARG A 306 20.49 14.33 8.91
CA ARG A 306 19.36 14.07 8.02
C ARG A 306 19.76 14.16 6.56
N VAL A 307 20.57 15.15 6.20
CA VAL A 307 21.12 15.31 4.85
C VAL A 307 21.98 14.11 4.48
N GLU A 308 22.88 13.67 5.36
CA GLU A 308 23.70 12.46 5.13
C GLU A 308 22.84 11.20 4.98
N ALA A 309 21.84 11.01 5.84
CA ALA A 309 20.91 9.88 5.74
C ALA A 309 20.15 9.91 4.41
N ALA A 310 19.70 11.09 3.97
CA ALA A 310 19.04 11.27 2.68
C ALA A 310 19.94 10.90 1.50
N PHE A 311 21.21 11.34 1.49
CA PHE A 311 22.19 10.93 0.47
C PHE A 311 22.38 9.40 0.44
N ARG A 312 22.58 8.78 1.59
CA ARG A 312 22.78 7.33 1.71
C ARG A 312 21.60 6.55 1.13
N ILE A 313 20.37 7.06 1.34
CA ILE A 313 19.14 6.44 0.86
C ILE A 313 19.01 6.62 -0.66
N ILE A 314 19.19 7.84 -1.18
CA ILE A 314 19.11 8.13 -2.62
C ILE A 314 20.15 7.33 -3.41
N LEU A 315 21.38 7.24 -2.92
CA LEU A 315 22.50 6.57 -3.60
C LEU A 315 22.41 5.03 -3.56
N LYS A 316 21.42 4.45 -2.89
CA LYS A 316 21.13 3.00 -3.00
C LYS A 316 20.50 2.63 -4.32
N ASP A 317 19.85 3.57 -5.00
CA ASP A 317 19.34 3.34 -6.34
C ASP A 317 20.47 3.47 -7.37
N PRO A 318 20.85 2.38 -8.03
CA PRO A 318 21.92 2.39 -9.04
C PRO A 318 21.57 3.16 -10.31
N ASN A 319 20.29 3.48 -10.52
CA ASN A 319 19.83 4.25 -11.68
C ASN A 319 20.05 5.75 -11.50
N VAL A 320 20.30 6.22 -10.30
CA VAL A 320 20.55 7.65 -10.01
C VAL A 320 21.85 8.09 -10.67
N LYS A 321 21.76 9.07 -11.59
CA LYS A 321 22.84 9.68 -12.33
C LYS A 321 23.19 11.10 -11.87
N ALA A 322 22.28 11.77 -11.18
CA ALA A 322 22.45 13.09 -10.60
C ALA A 322 21.54 13.25 -9.37
N ILE A 323 21.88 14.15 -8.46
CA ILE A 323 21.04 14.51 -7.32
C ILE A 323 20.73 15.99 -7.37
N LEU A 324 19.45 16.36 -7.29
CA LEU A 324 18.99 17.72 -7.16
C LEU A 324 18.50 17.97 -5.73
N ILE A 325 19.21 18.83 -5.01
CA ILE A 325 18.80 19.39 -3.72
C ILE A 325 18.13 20.72 -3.96
N ASN A 326 16.86 20.83 -3.59
CA ASN A 326 16.10 22.06 -3.76
C ASN A 326 15.44 22.45 -2.44
N ILE A 327 16.01 23.44 -1.78
CA ILE A 327 15.56 23.93 -0.48
C ILE A 327 15.06 25.36 -0.60
N PHE A 328 13.86 25.60 -0.09
CA PHE A 328 13.34 26.93 0.11
C PHE A 328 13.31 27.27 1.61
N GLY A 329 14.20 28.15 2.02
CA GLY A 329 14.38 28.53 3.41
C GLY A 329 13.37 29.59 3.86
N GLY A 330 12.42 29.15 4.67
CA GLY A 330 11.64 30.03 5.53
C GLY A 330 12.09 29.78 6.96
N ILE A 331 11.56 28.74 7.59
CA ILE A 331 12.01 28.25 8.91
C ILE A 331 13.35 27.53 8.78
N VAL A 332 13.54 26.78 7.71
CA VAL A 332 14.82 26.10 7.38
C VAL A 332 15.85 27.16 6.99
N ARG A 333 17.02 27.09 7.61
CA ARG A 333 18.15 27.97 7.28
C ARG A 333 19.01 27.30 6.21
N CYS A 334 19.17 27.99 5.08
CA CYS A 334 19.97 27.50 3.95
C CYS A 334 21.44 27.23 4.30
N ASP A 335 22.04 28.08 5.14
CA ASP A 335 23.42 27.89 5.63
C ASP A 335 23.61 26.57 6.40
N ARG A 336 22.63 26.14 7.20
CA ARG A 336 22.68 24.84 7.88
C ARG A 336 22.58 23.68 6.92
N VAL A 337 21.73 23.80 5.90
CA VAL A 337 21.61 22.77 4.87
C VAL A 337 22.88 22.68 4.05
N ALA A 338 23.46 23.82 3.64
CA ALA A 338 24.74 23.86 2.93
C ALA A 338 25.85 23.20 3.72
N GLN A 339 25.97 23.51 5.00
CA GLN A 339 26.94 22.84 5.90
C GLN A 339 26.66 21.35 5.98
N GLY A 340 25.39 20.95 6.11
CA GLY A 340 24.99 19.52 6.11
C GLY A 340 25.36 18.78 4.83
N VAL A 341 25.24 19.44 3.67
CA VAL A 341 25.69 18.88 2.37
C VAL A 341 27.22 18.70 2.36
N VAL A 342 27.96 19.71 2.82
CA VAL A 342 29.43 19.66 2.89
C VAL A 342 29.89 18.57 3.84
N ASP A 343 29.32 18.49 5.05
CA ASP A 343 29.68 17.48 6.06
C ASP A 343 29.34 16.06 5.54
N ALA A 344 28.17 15.87 4.94
CA ALA A 344 27.76 14.60 4.36
C ALA A 344 28.70 14.16 3.22
N TYR A 345 29.08 15.10 2.35
CA TYR A 345 30.00 14.82 1.25
C TYR A 345 31.39 14.41 1.79
N GLN A 346 31.92 15.13 2.77
CA GLN A 346 33.19 14.80 3.41
C GLN A 346 33.16 13.44 4.12
N ASN A 347 32.07 13.14 4.84
CA ASN A 347 31.90 11.86 5.53
C ASN A 347 31.75 10.67 4.59
N MET A 348 31.12 10.88 3.43
CA MET A 348 30.85 9.83 2.46
C MET A 348 31.94 9.68 1.41
N GLY A 349 32.71 10.73 1.12
CA GLY A 349 33.83 10.74 0.19
C GLY A 349 33.49 10.10 -1.16
N ASP A 350 34.27 9.11 -1.57
CA ASP A 350 34.12 8.40 -2.83
C ASP A 350 32.81 7.61 -3.01
N ALA A 351 31.97 7.54 -2.00
CA ALA A 351 30.63 6.94 -2.14
C ALA A 351 29.68 7.82 -2.96
N ILE A 352 29.92 9.13 -3.02
CA ILE A 352 29.17 10.07 -3.88
C ILE A 352 29.86 10.17 -5.22
N LYS A 353 29.35 9.41 -6.21
CA LYS A 353 29.92 9.33 -7.57
C LYS A 353 29.12 10.10 -8.62
N VAL A 354 28.05 10.75 -8.21
CA VAL A 354 27.15 11.46 -9.11
C VAL A 354 27.21 12.95 -8.85
N PRO A 355 27.03 13.79 -9.90
CA PRO A 355 26.97 15.25 -9.73
C PRO A 355 25.81 15.65 -8.83
N ILE A 356 26.07 16.67 -7.99
CA ILE A 356 25.09 17.25 -7.08
C ILE A 356 24.79 18.68 -7.53
N ILE A 357 23.51 18.94 -7.77
CA ILE A 357 22.98 20.28 -8.04
C ILE A 357 22.30 20.76 -6.76
N VAL A 358 22.66 21.95 -6.29
CA VAL A 358 22.10 22.52 -5.06
C VAL A 358 21.48 23.86 -5.35
N ARG A 359 20.18 23.96 -5.16
CA ARG A 359 19.43 25.21 -5.18
C ARG A 359 18.97 25.54 -3.75
N LEU A 360 19.50 26.63 -3.23
CA LEU A 360 19.13 27.15 -1.92
C LEU A 360 18.60 28.57 -2.07
N GLN A 361 17.38 28.81 -1.61
CA GLN A 361 16.73 30.13 -1.64
C GLN A 361 16.02 30.43 -0.33
N GLY A 362 16.05 31.69 0.10
CA GLY A 362 15.42 32.16 1.34
C GLY A 362 16.44 32.49 2.42
N THR A 363 16.13 32.17 3.68
CA THR A 363 16.93 32.58 4.84
C THR A 363 18.38 32.10 4.73
N ASN A 364 19.34 33.05 4.71
CA ASN A 364 20.79 32.83 4.61
C ASN A 364 21.24 32.12 3.31
N ALA A 365 20.54 32.34 2.19
CA ALA A 365 20.88 31.71 0.91
C ALA A 365 22.25 32.14 0.38
N GLU A 366 22.64 33.41 0.53
CA GLU A 366 23.96 33.93 0.13
C GLU A 366 25.08 33.27 0.91
N LEU A 367 24.97 33.21 2.25
CA LEU A 367 25.93 32.52 3.08
C LEU A 367 26.02 31.02 2.74
N ALA A 368 24.90 30.39 2.45
CA ALA A 368 24.85 29.01 2.01
C ALA A 368 25.63 28.78 0.70
N LYS A 369 25.51 29.71 -0.26
CA LYS A 369 26.26 29.69 -1.50
C LYS A 369 27.76 29.81 -1.24
N GLU A 370 28.18 30.75 -0.39
CA GLU A 370 29.59 30.90 0.00
C GLU A 370 30.16 29.61 0.64
N ILE A 371 29.38 28.94 1.53
CA ILE A 371 29.80 27.69 2.15
C ILE A 371 30.03 26.62 1.09
N LEU A 372 29.13 26.47 0.11
CA LEU A 372 29.27 25.49 -0.98
C LEU A 372 30.43 25.82 -1.91
N ASP A 373 30.55 27.05 -2.36
CA ASP A 373 31.59 27.49 -3.31
C ASP A 373 33.00 27.37 -2.69
N ASN A 374 33.15 27.61 -1.38
CA ASN A 374 34.41 27.49 -0.65
C ASN A 374 34.74 26.06 -0.19
N SER A 375 33.81 25.13 -0.31
CA SER A 375 33.98 23.75 0.15
C SER A 375 34.97 22.91 -0.69
N GLY A 376 35.27 23.34 -1.90
CA GLY A 376 36.10 22.60 -2.88
C GLY A 376 35.44 21.34 -3.44
N LEU A 377 34.12 21.16 -3.18
CA LEU A 377 33.36 20.00 -3.62
C LEU A 377 32.83 20.18 -5.05
N ALA A 378 32.65 19.08 -5.77
CA ALA A 378 32.02 19.07 -7.10
C ALA A 378 30.50 19.25 -7.02
N VAL A 379 30.06 20.45 -6.57
CA VAL A 379 28.67 20.81 -6.38
C VAL A 379 28.33 21.97 -7.30
N HIS A 380 27.23 21.86 -8.03
CA HIS A 380 26.72 22.92 -8.90
C HIS A 380 25.69 23.75 -8.12
N SER A 381 26.04 24.97 -7.72
CA SER A 381 25.11 25.88 -7.06
C SER A 381 24.18 26.56 -8.05
N ALA A 382 22.90 26.72 -7.69
CA ALA A 382 21.89 27.44 -8.45
C ALA A 382 21.03 28.30 -7.50
N ILE A 383 20.54 29.44 -7.99
CA ILE A 383 19.62 30.31 -7.24
C ILE A 383 18.22 30.24 -7.84
N LEU A 384 18.11 30.38 -9.15
CA LEU A 384 16.82 30.31 -9.83
C LEU A 384 16.42 28.88 -10.10
N PHE A 385 15.10 28.65 -10.16
CA PHE A 385 14.54 27.33 -10.44
C PHE A 385 14.90 26.83 -11.83
N GLN A 386 14.94 27.76 -12.81
CA GLN A 386 15.36 27.46 -14.18
C GLN A 386 16.86 27.08 -14.27
N GLU A 387 17.73 27.76 -13.52
CA GLU A 387 19.16 27.41 -13.48
C GLU A 387 19.38 25.98 -12.99
N ALA A 388 18.61 25.56 -11.96
CA ALA A 388 18.67 24.18 -11.47
C ALA A 388 18.23 23.19 -12.56
N ALA A 389 17.19 23.51 -13.35
CA ALA A 389 16.74 22.70 -14.47
C ALA A 389 17.81 22.56 -15.56
N ASP A 390 18.42 23.69 -15.94
CA ASP A 390 19.45 23.72 -16.98
C ASP A 390 20.69 22.91 -16.55
N LYS A 391 21.05 22.97 -15.26
CA LYS A 391 22.13 22.15 -14.70
C LYS A 391 21.78 20.66 -14.68
N VAL A 392 20.57 20.28 -14.32
CA VAL A 392 20.12 18.88 -14.42
C VAL A 392 20.24 18.39 -15.87
N LYS A 393 19.80 19.20 -16.84
CA LYS A 393 19.90 18.85 -18.25
C LYS A 393 21.38 18.69 -18.71
N GLU A 394 22.24 19.59 -18.27
CA GLU A 394 23.70 19.57 -18.62
C GLU A 394 24.39 18.29 -18.11
N VAL A 395 24.10 17.86 -16.86
CA VAL A 395 24.76 16.70 -16.25
C VAL A 395 24.18 15.35 -16.68
N LEU A 396 23.03 15.34 -17.35
CA LEU A 396 22.41 14.12 -17.89
C LEU A 396 22.78 13.83 -19.34
N GLN A 397 23.37 14.82 -20.06
CA GLN A 397 23.87 14.67 -21.43
C GLN A 397 25.22 13.99 -21.45
#